data_04e43945c6288c8f1ccd89733c0c3999
#
_entry.id   04e43945c6288c8f1ccd89733c0c3999
#
_cell.length_a   1.000
_cell.length_b   1.000
_cell.length_c   1.000
_cell.angle_alpha   90.00
_cell.angle_beta   90.00
_cell.angle_gamma   90.00
#
_symmetry.space_group_name_H-M   'P 1'
#
loop_
_entity.id
_entity.type
_entity.pdbx_description
1 polymer ?
#
loop_
_entity_poly.entity_id
_entity_poly.type
_entity_poly.pdbx_seq_one_letter_code
_entity_poly.pdbx_strand_id
1 'polypeptide(L)'
;MERLLCAEPGSDRICFSSAEALTVRVDQNLIVLALINLIRNALQAIEGQADAIVSVEALEADGRVYITITDNGPGISPELLSAIFTPFFSTKSGGSGIGLSISHRIMRLHGGDLTVDSLPGVRTEFRMKL
;
A
#
# COMPACT_ATOMS: atom_id res chain seq x y z
N MET A 1 21.69 1.79 8.04
CA MET A 1 20.98 2.04 9.31
C MET A 1 19.47 2.12 9.04
N GLU A 2 18.73 1.29 9.68
CA GLU A 2 17.29 1.28 9.51
C GLU A 2 16.65 2.43 10.28
N ARG A 3 15.68 3.06 9.66
CA ARG A 3 14.95 4.19 10.23
C ARG A 3 13.50 3.82 10.40
N LEU A 4 13.03 3.72 11.63
CA LEU A 4 11.65 3.42 11.94
C LEU A 4 10.99 4.68 12.49
N LEU A 5 9.94 5.14 11.83
CA LEU A 5 9.16 6.29 12.26
C LEU A 5 7.72 5.86 12.49
N CYS A 6 7.27 5.94 13.73
CA CYS A 6 5.86 5.80 14.02
C CYS A 6 5.18 7.13 13.77
N ALA A 7 4.00 7.09 13.18
CA ALA A 7 3.27 8.28 12.80
C ALA A 7 2.73 9.06 14.01
N GLU A 8 2.33 10.29 13.75
CA GLU A 8 1.77 11.23 14.71
C GLU A 8 0.53 10.71 15.44
N PRO A 9 0.17 11.30 16.60
CA PRO A 9 -1.07 10.98 17.30
C PRO A 9 -2.27 11.05 16.37
N GLY A 10 -3.09 10.01 16.40
CA GLY A 10 -4.19 9.84 15.45
C GLY A 10 -3.80 8.98 14.25
N SER A 11 -2.51 8.82 14.01
CA SER A 11 -1.97 7.94 12.98
C SER A 11 -1.00 6.93 13.59
N ASP A 12 -1.15 6.64 14.87
CA ASP A 12 -0.30 5.73 15.63
C ASP A 12 -0.34 4.29 15.13
N ARG A 13 -1.22 4.01 14.18
CA ARG A 13 -1.34 2.70 13.53
C ARG A 13 -0.45 2.55 12.32
N ILE A 14 0.27 3.60 11.92
CA ILE A 14 1.13 3.59 10.74
C ILE A 14 2.58 3.65 11.19
N CYS A 15 3.37 2.69 10.75
CA CYS A 15 4.81 2.67 11.00
C CYS A 15 5.55 2.73 9.67
N PHE A 16 6.52 3.64 9.57
CA PHE A 16 7.35 3.79 8.38
C PHE A 16 8.77 3.30 8.67
N SER A 17 9.35 2.58 7.74
CA SER A 17 10.75 2.17 7.85
C SER A 17 11.46 2.25 6.52
N SER A 18 12.76 2.55 6.58
CA SER A 18 13.62 2.53 5.42
C SER A 18 15.03 2.21 5.88
N ALA A 19 15.69 1.28 5.19
CA ALA A 19 17.06 0.88 5.53
C ALA A 19 18.07 2.00 5.27
N GLU A 20 17.81 2.86 4.31
CA GLU A 20 18.67 3.97 3.92
C GLU A 20 17.86 5.04 3.17
N ALA A 21 18.50 6.17 2.88
CA ALA A 21 17.89 7.20 2.06
C ALA A 21 17.85 6.70 0.60
N LEU A 22 16.65 6.45 0.09
CA LEU A 22 16.45 5.94 -1.25
C LEU A 22 16.00 7.06 -2.18
N THR A 23 16.51 7.05 -3.41
CA THR A 23 16.18 8.04 -4.42
C THR A 23 15.71 7.36 -5.68
N VAL A 24 14.59 7.85 -6.24
CA VAL A 24 14.03 7.35 -7.50
C VAL A 24 13.66 8.53 -8.38
N ARG A 25 13.64 8.27 -9.68
CA ARG A 25 13.20 9.28 -10.65
C ARG A 25 11.75 9.02 -11.03
N VAL A 26 10.85 9.82 -10.47
CA VAL A 26 9.40 9.64 -10.62
C VAL A 26 8.69 10.99 -10.64
N ASP A 27 7.44 11.00 -11.10
CA ASP A 27 6.56 12.14 -10.88
C ASP A 27 6.10 12.10 -9.42
N GLN A 28 6.62 13.03 -8.63
CA GLN A 28 6.36 13.06 -7.19
C GLN A 28 4.86 13.12 -6.87
N ASN A 29 4.11 13.95 -7.57
CA ASN A 29 2.68 14.12 -7.28
C ASN A 29 1.90 12.84 -7.55
N LEU A 30 2.21 12.15 -8.64
CA LEU A 30 1.53 10.91 -8.99
C LEU A 30 1.91 9.78 -8.02
N ILE A 31 3.18 9.66 -7.69
CA ILE A 31 3.61 8.61 -6.75
C ILE A 31 3.05 8.85 -5.35
N VAL A 32 3.01 10.09 -4.89
CA VAL A 32 2.38 10.41 -3.60
C VAL A 32 0.88 10.07 -3.63
N LEU A 33 0.19 10.35 -4.74
CA LEU A 33 -1.22 9.99 -4.88
C LEU A 33 -1.41 8.47 -4.78
N ALA A 34 -0.59 7.71 -5.49
CA ALA A 34 -0.65 6.25 -5.43
C ALA A 34 -0.41 5.74 -4.00
N LEU A 35 0.61 6.28 -3.33
CA LEU A 35 0.95 5.88 -1.96
C LEU A 35 -0.19 6.22 -0.99
N ILE A 36 -0.75 7.42 -1.08
CA ILE A 36 -1.86 7.84 -0.22
C ILE A 36 -3.06 6.91 -0.42
N ASN A 37 -3.38 6.55 -1.66
CA ASN A 37 -4.48 5.63 -1.94
C ASN A 37 -4.27 4.27 -1.29
N LEU A 38 -3.04 3.74 -1.34
CA LEU A 38 -2.72 2.44 -0.74
C LEU A 38 -2.77 2.50 0.80
N ILE A 39 -2.23 3.57 1.39
CA ILE A 39 -2.26 3.73 2.85
C ILE A 39 -3.71 3.89 3.32
N ARG A 40 -4.50 4.71 2.62
CA ARG A 40 -5.91 4.90 2.96
C ARG A 40 -6.68 3.59 2.89
N ASN A 41 -6.41 2.79 1.87
CA ASN A 41 -7.03 1.48 1.72
C ASN A 41 -6.67 0.55 2.88
N ALA A 42 -5.40 0.56 3.30
CA ALA A 42 -4.95 -0.23 4.45
C ALA A 42 -5.62 0.23 5.75
N LEU A 43 -5.73 1.54 5.97
CA LEU A 43 -6.39 2.08 7.16
C LEU A 43 -7.88 1.71 7.20
N GLN A 44 -8.55 1.71 6.05
CA GLN A 44 -9.94 1.27 5.98
C GLN A 44 -10.09 -0.22 6.30
N ALA A 45 -9.14 -1.04 5.87
CA ALA A 45 -9.18 -2.48 6.13
C ALA A 45 -9.08 -2.82 7.62
N ILE A 46 -8.39 -2.00 8.40
CA ILE A 46 -8.19 -2.24 9.84
C ILE A 46 -9.13 -1.44 10.72
N GLU A 47 -10.07 -0.70 10.13
CA GLU A 47 -10.99 0.15 10.89
C GLU A 47 -11.77 -0.68 11.91
N GLY A 48 -11.76 -0.23 13.16
CA GLY A 48 -12.44 -0.91 14.27
C GLY A 48 -11.73 -2.14 14.82
N GLN A 49 -10.57 -2.51 14.26
CA GLN A 49 -9.80 -3.67 14.71
C GLN A 49 -8.88 -3.30 15.86
N ALA A 50 -8.90 -4.10 16.94
CA ALA A 50 -7.93 -3.97 18.03
C ALA A 50 -6.55 -4.44 17.55
N ASP A 51 -5.49 -3.83 18.08
CA ASP A 51 -4.10 -4.16 17.73
C ASP A 51 -3.80 -4.07 16.24
N ALA A 52 -4.54 -3.22 15.54
CA ALA A 52 -4.34 -3.01 14.12
C ALA A 52 -3.10 -2.17 13.84
N ILE A 53 -2.35 -2.54 12.81
CA ILE A 53 -1.16 -1.81 12.40
C ILE A 53 -1.03 -1.80 10.88
N VAL A 54 -0.57 -0.67 10.36
CA VAL A 54 -0.17 -0.52 8.95
C VAL A 54 1.32 -0.21 8.92
N SER A 55 2.06 -0.99 8.16
CA SER A 55 3.51 -0.79 7.98
C SER A 55 3.79 -0.29 6.58
N VAL A 56 4.65 0.71 6.45
CA VAL A 56 5.15 1.19 5.18
C VAL A 56 6.67 1.06 5.20
N GLU A 57 7.20 0.25 4.30
CA GLU A 57 8.63 -0.02 4.24
C GLU A 57 9.15 0.26 2.84
N ALA A 58 10.30 0.95 2.77
CA ALA A 58 11.00 1.20 1.53
C ALA A 58 12.33 0.46 1.54
N LEU A 59 12.63 -0.24 0.45
CA LEU A 59 13.89 -0.95 0.32
C LEU A 59 14.36 -0.95 -1.15
N GLU A 60 15.65 -1.18 -1.34
CA GLU A 60 16.25 -1.33 -2.66
C GLU A 60 16.65 -2.80 -2.87
N ALA A 61 16.30 -3.35 -4.03
CA ALA A 61 16.67 -4.68 -4.43
C ALA A 61 16.82 -4.73 -5.96
N ASP A 62 17.88 -5.35 -6.42
CA ASP A 62 18.14 -5.54 -7.87
C ASP A 62 18.10 -4.22 -8.66
N GLY A 63 18.60 -3.13 -8.06
CA GLY A 63 18.65 -1.82 -8.70
C GLY A 63 17.32 -1.09 -8.76
N ARG A 64 16.29 -1.60 -8.08
CA ARG A 64 14.97 -0.96 -8.03
C ARG A 64 14.56 -0.67 -6.59
N VAL A 65 13.70 0.32 -6.43
CA VAL A 65 13.14 0.65 -5.14
C VAL A 65 11.74 0.04 -5.02
N TYR A 66 11.48 -0.58 -3.89
CA TYR A 66 10.18 -1.15 -3.56
C TYR A 66 9.62 -0.46 -2.33
N ILE A 67 8.36 -0.07 -2.41
CA ILE A 67 7.62 0.42 -1.25
C ILE A 67 6.52 -0.58 -0.95
N THR A 68 6.54 -1.14 0.24
CA THR A 68 5.61 -2.17 0.67
C THR A 68 4.69 -1.61 1.74
N ILE A 69 3.39 -1.74 1.54
CA ILE A 69 2.36 -1.31 2.48
C ILE A 69 1.64 -2.56 2.97
N THR A 70 1.79 -2.86 4.25
CA THR A 70 1.23 -4.07 4.86
C THR A 70 0.26 -3.68 5.97
N ASP A 71 -0.91 -4.29 5.98
CA ASP A 71 -1.85 -4.19 7.08
C ASP A 71 -2.13 -5.58 7.66
N ASN A 72 -2.48 -5.63 8.94
CA ASN A 72 -2.87 -6.86 9.62
C ASN A 72 -4.40 -6.98 9.72
N GLY A 73 -5.10 -6.48 8.72
CA GLY A 73 -6.55 -6.60 8.61
C GLY A 73 -7.00 -7.98 8.16
N PRO A 74 -8.26 -8.10 7.72
CA PRO A 74 -8.84 -9.40 7.38
C PRO A 74 -8.29 -10.04 6.13
N GLY A 75 -7.44 -9.36 5.37
CA GLY A 75 -6.96 -9.87 4.09
C GLY A 75 -8.01 -9.77 2.98
N ILE A 76 -7.66 -10.30 1.83
CA ILE A 76 -8.51 -10.33 0.65
C ILE A 76 -8.64 -11.78 0.20
N SER A 77 -9.88 -12.22 -0.04
CA SER A 77 -10.09 -13.60 -0.48
C SER A 77 -9.47 -13.83 -1.87
N PRO A 78 -8.99 -15.04 -2.17
CA PRO A 78 -8.37 -15.32 -3.46
C PRO A 78 -9.26 -15.01 -4.67
N GLU A 79 -10.56 -15.17 -4.52
CA GLU A 79 -11.53 -14.88 -5.59
C GLU A 79 -11.56 -13.41 -5.96
N LEU A 80 -11.25 -12.53 -5.00
CA LEU A 80 -11.28 -11.09 -5.22
C LEU A 80 -9.94 -10.53 -5.70
N LEU A 81 -8.83 -11.23 -5.43
CA LEU A 81 -7.48 -10.71 -5.76
C LEU A 81 -7.31 -10.35 -7.22
N SER A 82 -7.91 -11.09 -8.13
CA SER A 82 -7.81 -10.82 -9.56
C SER A 82 -8.62 -9.61 -10.01
N ALA A 83 -9.56 -9.16 -9.18
CA ALA A 83 -10.49 -8.08 -9.55
C ALA A 83 -10.20 -6.74 -8.86
N ILE A 84 -9.32 -6.69 -7.85
CA ILE A 84 -9.16 -5.49 -7.02
C ILE A 84 -8.62 -4.28 -7.78
N PHE A 85 -7.90 -4.48 -8.87
CA PHE A 85 -7.39 -3.39 -9.70
C PHE A 85 -8.37 -2.98 -10.81
N THR A 86 -9.52 -3.63 -10.90
CA THR A 86 -10.57 -3.26 -11.85
C THR A 86 -11.22 -1.95 -11.41
N PRO A 87 -11.40 -0.97 -12.32
CA PRO A 87 -12.07 0.27 -11.96
C PRO A 87 -13.47 0.03 -11.40
N PHE A 88 -13.82 0.79 -10.37
CA PHE A 88 -15.10 0.73 -9.67
C PHE A 88 -15.33 -0.54 -8.86
N PHE A 89 -14.36 -1.45 -8.78
CA PHE A 89 -14.46 -2.57 -7.86
C PHE A 89 -14.28 -2.08 -6.42
N SER A 90 -15.24 -2.38 -5.55
CA SER A 90 -15.15 -2.05 -4.13
C SER A 90 -16.04 -2.96 -3.31
N THR A 91 -15.50 -3.45 -2.20
CA THR A 91 -16.28 -4.18 -1.19
C THR A 91 -16.65 -3.28 -0.02
N LYS A 92 -16.27 -2.00 -0.09
CA LYS A 92 -16.43 -1.04 1.00
C LYS A 92 -17.58 -0.09 0.73
N SER A 93 -18.40 0.12 1.75
CA SER A 93 -19.45 1.12 1.70
C SER A 93 -18.83 2.51 1.58
N GLY A 94 -19.27 3.29 0.60
CA GLY A 94 -18.80 4.66 0.37
C GLY A 94 -17.48 4.78 -0.38
N GLY A 95 -16.86 3.65 -0.79
CA GLY A 95 -15.67 3.68 -1.63
C GLY A 95 -16.03 3.87 -3.10
N SER A 96 -15.22 4.66 -3.83
CA SER A 96 -15.43 4.85 -5.27
C SER A 96 -14.97 3.65 -6.10
N GLY A 97 -14.07 2.82 -5.56
CA GLY A 97 -13.52 1.68 -6.25
C GLY A 97 -12.48 2.02 -7.32
N ILE A 98 -12.01 3.27 -7.37
CA ILE A 98 -11.03 3.69 -8.38
C ILE A 98 -9.62 3.87 -7.84
N GLY A 99 -9.45 3.94 -6.50
CA GLY A 99 -8.15 4.21 -5.88
C GLY A 99 -7.08 3.18 -6.26
N LEU A 100 -7.40 1.89 -6.18
CA LEU A 100 -6.44 0.83 -6.50
C LEU A 100 -6.13 0.78 -8.00
N SER A 101 -7.14 0.95 -8.86
CA SER A 101 -6.91 0.95 -10.30
C SER A 101 -6.06 2.15 -10.75
N ILE A 102 -6.26 3.31 -10.14
CA ILE A 102 -5.45 4.50 -10.39
C ILE A 102 -4.01 4.26 -9.95
N SER A 103 -3.82 3.74 -8.74
CA SER A 103 -2.48 3.46 -8.23
C SER A 103 -1.73 2.45 -9.11
N HIS A 104 -2.41 1.40 -9.55
CA HIS A 104 -1.84 0.42 -10.46
C HIS A 104 -1.40 1.09 -11.78
N ARG A 105 -2.26 1.93 -12.34
CA ARG A 105 -1.96 2.65 -13.59
C ARG A 105 -0.77 3.60 -13.41
N ILE A 106 -0.71 4.33 -12.32
CA ILE A 106 0.41 5.23 -12.02
C ILE A 106 1.73 4.46 -12.03
N MET A 107 1.77 3.31 -11.36
CA MET A 107 2.98 2.50 -11.31
C MET A 107 3.37 2.01 -12.70
N ARG A 108 2.41 1.57 -13.50
CA ARG A 108 2.67 1.12 -14.88
C ARG A 108 3.21 2.25 -15.75
N LEU A 109 2.69 3.47 -15.60
CA LEU A 109 3.18 4.64 -16.33
C LEU A 109 4.63 4.98 -15.99
N HIS A 110 5.09 4.61 -14.82
CA HIS A 110 6.47 4.83 -14.38
C HIS A 110 7.41 3.66 -14.72
N GLY A 111 6.94 2.69 -15.50
CA GLY A 111 7.74 1.52 -15.86
C GLY A 111 7.88 0.51 -14.73
N GLY A 112 7.10 0.67 -13.66
CA GLY A 112 7.07 -0.23 -12.53
C GLY A 112 5.83 -1.10 -12.52
N ASP A 113 5.45 -1.52 -11.33
CA ASP A 113 4.25 -2.33 -11.15
C ASP A 113 3.70 -2.16 -9.73
N LEU A 114 2.46 -2.59 -9.54
CA LEU A 114 1.80 -2.70 -8.24
C LEU A 114 1.28 -4.12 -8.12
N THR A 115 1.74 -4.82 -7.09
CA THR A 115 1.32 -6.19 -6.83
C THR A 115 0.68 -6.28 -5.45
N VAL A 116 -0.07 -7.35 -5.22
CA VAL A 116 -0.74 -7.61 -3.96
C VAL A 116 -0.51 -9.05 -3.55
N ASP A 117 -0.28 -9.24 -2.25
CA ASP A 117 -0.24 -10.55 -1.63
C ASP A 117 -1.11 -10.50 -0.39
N SER A 118 -1.89 -11.52 -0.14
CA SER A 118 -2.82 -11.53 0.99
C SER A 118 -2.97 -12.91 1.57
N LEU A 119 -3.03 -12.96 2.90
CA LEU A 119 -3.41 -14.14 3.66
C LEU A 119 -4.72 -13.82 4.37
N PRO A 120 -5.85 -14.40 3.93
CA PRO A 120 -7.14 -14.12 4.55
C PRO A 120 -7.11 -14.35 6.06
N GLY A 121 -7.64 -13.40 6.82
CA GLY A 121 -7.62 -13.43 8.27
C GLY A 121 -6.29 -13.02 8.92
N VAL A 122 -5.26 -12.72 8.14
CA VAL A 122 -3.92 -12.42 8.65
C VAL A 122 -3.40 -11.07 8.19
N ARG A 123 -3.27 -10.86 6.87
CA ARG A 123 -2.67 -9.62 6.35
C ARG A 123 -3.00 -9.37 4.89
N THR A 124 -2.78 -8.12 4.48
CA THR A 124 -2.74 -7.72 3.07
C THR A 124 -1.47 -6.90 2.85
N GLU A 125 -0.75 -7.19 1.79
CA GLU A 125 0.49 -6.51 1.44
C GLU A 125 0.43 -6.02 0.00
N PHE A 126 0.57 -4.70 -0.19
CA PHE A 126 0.72 -4.08 -1.49
C PHE A 126 2.18 -3.69 -1.68
N ARG A 127 2.73 -3.98 -2.85
CA ARG A 127 4.11 -3.66 -3.18
C ARG A 127 4.17 -2.79 -4.41
N MET A 128 4.74 -1.58 -4.24
CA MET A 128 5.02 -0.66 -5.33
C MET A 128 6.44 -0.90 -5.82
N LYS A 129 6.59 -1.25 -7.09
CA LYS A 129 7.90 -1.44 -7.73
C LYS A 129 8.20 -0.20 -8.56
N LEU A 130 9.21 0.54 -8.16
CA LEU A 130 9.61 1.80 -8.80
C LEU A 130 10.80 1.69 -9.76
#